data_211b5bb456ca1008ca9c7247dfa3a041
#
_entry.id   211b5bb456ca1008ca9c7247dfa3a041
#
_cell.length_a   1.000
_cell.length_b   1.000
_cell.length_c   1.000
_cell.angle_alpha   90.00
_cell.angle_beta   90.00
_cell.angle_gamma   90.00
#
_symmetry.space_group_name_H-M   'P 1'
#
loop_
_entity.id
_entity.type
_entity.pdbx_description
1 polymer ?
#
loop_
_entity_poly.entity_id
_entity_poly.type
_entity_poly.pdbx_seq_one_letter_code
_entity_poly.pdbx_strand_id
1 'polypeptide(L)'
;MNTSIDYFINLFTIRGITSREQLLNEMLRVKLTAKAMKSQKKSNQDEEQLFELMKQSTENTILGYFPGDRDFFSTVYKVAHNIDLIEFTLKLYQNDRYGQIFSPAYLTEYICSMAEEVNARTILITEAEKSLSGLKNFVDKHKSSNIVFTTSNALMFMLLKMGFEEYKNVSILNQSIYQELLIDTCFDFIYFLPDFGGKIESLNNNFMSSRPDIIATQNLLRQLSEKGTLVTVLPAKITFSSGSEAKLREHIMTNYQLEGIYSLPEGTFRPYTSIKTCMLRIGVAKKEIVTVGYLGYDNGLYIDKVKVVGGKEFSSHEDWRIELILEDDDENIKKYKSSKLERVKLHEVAEVFRGKSILKKDVKPGYIKVLNISNITDTGIDYSDMDSIEEEERKIKRYELMDGDIVLSCRGTAIKTGVFRKQKGIVIASANVIVIRPNHRILSDYLRIFFESPVGIALIKSFQRGTTVVNINHVDIAEMEIPLLSMEEQKELADKYAKEAALFRETVAKAEKRFQEEKEKIYDRLV
;
A
#
# COMPACT_ATOMS: atom_id res chain seq x y z
N MET A 1 19.74 24.17 3.21
CA MET A 1 20.27 23.11 4.10
C MET A 1 20.23 23.65 5.52
N ASN A 2 19.57 22.98 6.43
CA ASN A 2 19.42 23.48 7.80
C ASN A 2 20.65 23.08 8.63
N THR A 3 21.71 23.85 8.51
CA THR A 3 23.02 23.61 9.13
C THR A 3 22.95 23.43 10.65
N SER A 4 22.00 24.12 11.32
CA SER A 4 21.85 24.05 12.78
C SER A 4 21.32 22.70 13.27
N ILE A 5 20.38 22.06 12.55
CA ILE A 5 19.86 20.73 12.91
C ILE A 5 20.97 19.67 12.75
N ASP A 6 21.69 19.71 11.63
CA ASP A 6 22.79 18.78 11.39
C ASP A 6 23.92 18.96 12.41
N TYR A 7 24.20 20.19 12.79
CA TYR A 7 25.20 20.48 13.80
C TYR A 7 24.77 19.98 15.19
N PHE A 8 23.51 20.16 15.57
CA PHE A 8 22.95 19.60 16.80
C PHE A 8 23.11 18.08 16.84
N ILE A 9 22.69 17.37 15.78
CA ILE A 9 22.81 15.91 15.68
C ILE A 9 24.28 15.49 15.81
N ASN A 10 25.21 16.18 15.16
CA ASN A 10 26.62 15.86 15.20
C ASN A 10 27.24 16.03 16.61
N LEU A 11 26.83 17.06 17.38
CA LEU A 11 27.28 17.26 18.75
C LEU A 11 27.01 16.03 19.63
N PHE A 12 25.88 15.37 19.46
CA PHE A 12 25.50 14.18 20.19
C PHE A 12 26.13 12.92 19.59
N THR A 13 26.23 12.84 18.27
CA THR A 13 26.83 11.69 17.57
C THR A 13 28.29 11.47 17.96
N ILE A 14 29.07 12.54 18.08
CA ILE A 14 30.47 12.50 18.55
C ILE A 14 30.58 11.90 19.96
N ARG A 15 29.52 12.03 20.77
CA ARG A 15 29.42 11.46 22.14
C ARG A 15 28.78 10.06 22.16
N GLY A 16 28.57 9.44 21.00
CA GLY A 16 27.99 8.09 20.89
C GLY A 16 26.46 8.05 21.01
N ILE A 17 25.78 9.21 21.02
CA ILE A 17 24.31 9.30 21.08
C ILE A 17 23.78 9.43 19.64
N THR A 18 23.26 8.32 19.12
CA THR A 18 22.77 8.22 17.73
C THR A 18 21.29 7.83 17.64
N SER A 19 20.69 7.42 18.76
CA SER A 19 19.27 7.07 18.81
C SER A 19 18.41 8.30 18.55
N ARG A 20 17.45 8.17 17.62
CA ARG A 20 16.48 9.24 17.32
C ARG A 20 15.67 9.66 18.52
N GLU A 21 15.29 8.69 19.34
CA GLU A 21 14.56 8.94 20.57
C GLU A 21 15.38 9.77 21.57
N GLN A 22 16.66 9.43 21.77
CA GLN A 22 17.56 10.20 22.62
C GLN A 22 17.81 11.61 22.06
N LEU A 23 17.99 11.75 20.74
CA LEU A 23 18.15 13.06 20.10
C LEU A 23 16.90 13.94 20.26
N LEU A 24 15.69 13.32 20.14
CA LEU A 24 14.44 14.03 20.40
C LEU A 24 14.30 14.44 21.87
N ASN A 25 14.66 13.56 22.80
CA ASN A 25 14.73 13.86 24.24
C ASN A 25 15.53 15.14 24.50
N GLU A 26 16.72 15.23 23.92
CA GLU A 26 17.60 16.34 24.15
C GLU A 26 17.12 17.63 23.47
N MET A 27 16.46 17.54 22.33
CA MET A 27 15.79 18.69 21.72
C MET A 27 14.62 19.18 22.61
N LEU A 28 13.80 18.28 23.12
CA LEU A 28 12.71 18.61 24.06
C LEU A 28 13.24 19.26 25.33
N ARG A 29 14.37 18.78 25.88
CA ARG A 29 15.06 19.36 27.02
C ARG A 29 15.45 20.83 26.75
N VAL A 30 16.06 21.09 25.61
CA VAL A 30 16.42 22.46 25.18
C VAL A 30 15.19 23.34 25.11
N LYS A 31 14.09 22.84 24.53
CA LYS A 31 12.84 23.60 24.38
C LYS A 31 12.17 23.90 25.72
N LEU A 32 12.14 22.96 26.65
CA LEU A 32 11.63 23.20 28.01
C LEU A 32 12.44 24.27 28.72
N THR A 33 13.79 24.19 28.63
CA THR A 33 14.68 25.19 29.20
C THR A 33 14.44 26.58 28.59
N ALA A 34 14.30 26.65 27.25
CA ALA A 34 14.02 27.89 26.55
C ALA A 34 12.68 28.50 26.98
N LYS A 35 11.66 27.68 27.21
CA LYS A 35 10.37 28.11 27.74
C LYS A 35 10.50 28.66 29.17
N ALA A 36 11.24 27.97 30.03
CA ALA A 36 11.51 28.42 31.40
C ALA A 36 12.27 29.74 31.42
N MET A 37 13.24 29.92 30.51
CA MET A 37 13.95 31.20 30.31
C MET A 37 13.02 32.36 29.97
N LYS A 38 12.15 32.16 29.00
CA LYS A 38 11.16 33.16 28.59
C LYS A 38 10.21 33.55 29.73
N SER A 39 9.74 32.58 30.51
CA SER A 39 8.83 32.84 31.63
C SER A 39 9.46 33.66 32.76
N GLN A 40 10.77 33.51 33.00
CA GLN A 40 11.51 34.24 34.03
C GLN A 40 12.03 35.59 33.57
N LYS A 41 11.79 36.02 32.32
CA LYS A 41 12.29 37.27 31.70
C LYS A 41 13.82 37.46 31.84
N LYS A 42 14.57 36.37 31.89
CA LYS A 42 16.02 36.37 32.06
C LYS A 42 16.69 36.32 30.67
N SER A 43 17.45 37.37 30.32
CA SER A 43 18.02 37.50 28.97
C SER A 43 19.50 37.13 28.83
N ASN A 44 20.28 37.07 29.90
CA ASN A 44 21.69 36.66 29.89
C ASN A 44 21.99 35.89 31.17
N GLN A 45 21.95 34.59 31.13
CA GLN A 45 22.37 33.77 32.27
C GLN A 45 23.79 33.24 32.05
N ASP A 46 24.55 33.25 33.13
CA ASP A 46 25.74 32.45 33.31
C ASP A 46 25.42 30.95 32.97
N GLU A 47 26.39 30.23 32.43
CA GLU A 47 26.23 28.85 32.01
C GLU A 47 25.80 27.93 33.20
N GLU A 48 26.19 28.27 34.40
CA GLU A 48 25.76 27.56 35.61
C GLU A 48 24.27 27.78 35.90
N GLN A 49 23.78 28.99 35.79
CA GLN A 49 22.36 29.30 35.98
C GLN A 49 21.48 28.68 34.89
N LEU A 50 21.97 28.64 33.65
CA LEU A 50 21.29 27.95 32.54
C LEU A 50 21.19 26.44 32.79
N PHE A 51 22.27 25.83 33.29
CA PHE A 51 22.32 24.39 33.59
C PHE A 51 21.40 24.02 34.76
N GLU A 52 21.36 24.83 35.81
CA GLU A 52 20.46 24.61 36.94
C GLU A 52 18.99 24.81 36.51
N LEU A 53 18.70 25.78 35.67
CA LEU A 53 17.35 25.97 35.11
C LEU A 53 16.92 24.77 34.26
N MET A 54 17.83 24.22 33.48
CA MET A 54 17.58 23.00 32.70
C MET A 54 17.20 21.86 33.63
N LYS A 55 17.96 21.59 34.68
CA LYS A 55 17.65 20.55 35.66
C LYS A 55 16.27 20.75 36.28
N GLN A 56 16.00 21.94 36.78
CA GLN A 56 14.68 22.29 37.38
C GLN A 56 13.52 22.10 36.40
N SER A 57 13.68 22.51 35.14
CA SER A 57 12.62 22.43 34.12
C SER A 57 12.38 21.02 33.60
N THR A 58 13.31 20.08 33.85
CA THR A 58 13.23 18.68 33.36
C THR A 58 13.16 17.64 34.46
N GLU A 59 13.29 18.01 35.74
CA GLU A 59 13.35 17.10 36.88
C GLU A 59 12.17 16.13 36.97
N ASN A 60 10.96 16.60 36.74
CA ASN A 60 9.74 15.79 36.82
C ASN A 60 9.23 15.35 35.44
N THR A 61 10.13 15.13 34.49
CA THR A 61 9.79 14.71 33.13
C THR A 61 10.36 13.33 32.83
N ILE A 62 9.91 12.73 31.71
CA ILE A 62 10.41 11.45 31.21
C ILE A 62 11.81 11.54 30.58
N LEU A 63 12.40 12.74 30.48
CA LEU A 63 13.64 12.97 29.73
C LEU A 63 14.89 12.41 30.43
N GLY A 64 14.79 12.08 31.70
CA GLY A 64 15.93 11.58 32.49
C GLY A 64 17.05 12.60 32.70
N TYR A 65 18.24 12.14 33.01
CA TYR A 65 19.41 13.01 33.18
C TYR A 65 19.99 13.45 31.84
N PHE A 66 20.53 14.67 31.81
CA PHE A 66 21.26 15.16 30.64
C PHE A 66 22.60 14.40 30.49
N PRO A 67 22.92 13.89 29.28
CA PRO A 67 24.12 13.07 29.06
C PRO A 67 25.36 13.92 28.81
N GLY A 68 25.64 14.89 29.69
CA GLY A 68 26.77 15.80 29.54
C GLY A 68 26.94 16.75 30.72
N ASP A 69 27.97 17.58 30.63
CA ASP A 69 28.26 18.64 31.60
C ASP A 69 27.59 19.98 31.25
N ARG A 70 27.81 20.96 32.09
CA ARG A 70 27.31 22.33 31.95
C ARG A 70 27.74 22.98 30.64
N ASP A 71 29.01 22.85 30.29
CA ASP A 71 29.60 23.52 29.12
C ASP A 71 29.04 22.93 27.81
N PHE A 72 28.85 21.61 27.84
CA PHE A 72 28.18 20.94 26.73
C PHE A 72 26.71 21.37 26.56
N PHE A 73 25.95 21.46 27.66
CA PHE A 73 24.58 21.94 27.60
C PHE A 73 24.49 23.39 27.08
N SER A 74 25.37 24.26 27.53
CA SER A 74 25.45 25.64 27.03
C SER A 74 25.66 25.69 25.52
N THR A 75 26.56 24.85 25.01
CA THR A 75 26.82 24.71 23.56
C THR A 75 25.57 24.23 22.81
N VAL A 76 24.94 23.14 23.29
CA VAL A 76 23.73 22.56 22.70
C VAL A 76 22.59 23.58 22.71
N TYR A 77 22.39 24.29 23.81
CA TYR A 77 21.34 25.30 23.94
C TYR A 77 21.53 26.45 22.95
N LYS A 78 22.75 26.99 22.83
CA LYS A 78 23.07 28.08 21.87
C LYS A 78 22.71 27.69 20.43
N VAL A 79 22.91 26.44 20.06
CA VAL A 79 22.63 25.91 18.73
C VAL A 79 21.13 25.67 18.50
N ALA A 80 20.42 25.15 19.50
CA ALA A 80 19.13 24.48 19.28
C ALA A 80 17.91 25.25 19.81
N HIS A 81 18.06 26.27 20.67
CA HIS A 81 16.91 26.94 21.29
C HIS A 81 15.96 27.58 20.29
N ASN A 82 16.45 28.00 19.12
CA ASN A 82 15.65 28.61 18.05
C ASN A 82 15.21 27.63 16.94
N ILE A 83 15.67 26.36 16.95
CA ILE A 83 15.26 25.37 15.95
C ILE A 83 13.74 25.12 16.11
N ASP A 84 12.97 25.07 15.02
CA ASP A 84 11.57 24.61 15.10
C ASP A 84 11.51 23.13 15.48
N LEU A 85 10.70 22.80 16.50
CA LEU A 85 10.61 21.46 17.05
C LEU A 85 10.00 20.45 16.07
N ILE A 86 9.00 20.87 15.31
CA ILE A 86 8.33 20.01 14.31
C ILE A 86 9.28 19.78 13.13
N GLU A 87 9.94 20.81 12.62
CA GLU A 87 10.93 20.71 11.54
C GLU A 87 12.08 19.77 11.93
N PHE A 88 12.61 19.92 13.16
CA PHE A 88 13.62 19.01 13.70
C PHE A 88 13.15 17.57 13.69
N THR A 89 11.94 17.31 14.18
CA THR A 89 11.39 15.96 14.28
C THR A 89 11.19 15.33 12.90
N LEU A 90 10.62 16.08 11.96
CA LEU A 90 10.44 15.59 10.58
C LEU A 90 11.78 15.24 9.94
N LYS A 91 12.82 16.07 10.14
CA LYS A 91 14.16 15.79 9.62
C LYS A 91 14.80 14.57 10.29
N LEU A 92 14.64 14.44 11.61
CA LEU A 92 15.20 13.34 12.40
C LEU A 92 14.66 11.97 11.96
N TYR A 93 13.37 11.90 11.61
CA TYR A 93 12.69 10.67 11.22
C TYR A 93 12.56 10.46 9.70
N GLN A 94 13.03 11.39 8.88
CA GLN A 94 12.84 11.39 7.41
C GLN A 94 13.22 10.07 6.69
N ASN A 95 14.19 9.32 7.22
CA ASN A 95 14.70 8.09 6.62
C ASN A 95 14.55 6.87 7.55
N ASP A 96 13.60 6.92 8.46
CA ASP A 96 13.38 5.82 9.38
C ASP A 96 12.58 4.69 8.72
N ARG A 97 13.27 3.64 8.26
CA ARG A 97 12.66 2.48 7.58
C ARG A 97 12.05 1.45 8.56
N TYR A 98 12.36 1.55 9.83
CA TYR A 98 12.00 0.56 10.84
C TYR A 98 11.19 1.14 12.00
N GLY A 99 10.92 2.43 11.95
CA GLY A 99 10.21 3.16 12.98
C GLY A 99 8.85 3.67 12.54
N GLN A 100 8.53 4.84 13.01
CA GLN A 100 7.24 5.47 12.85
C GLN A 100 7.00 5.92 11.40
N ILE A 101 5.82 5.63 10.86
CA ILE A 101 5.40 6.09 9.52
C ILE A 101 4.90 7.52 9.66
N PHE A 102 5.45 8.44 8.85
CA PHE A 102 4.95 9.80 8.73
C PHE A 102 4.17 9.99 7.44
N SER A 103 3.05 10.66 7.56
CA SER A 103 2.19 11.06 6.45
C SER A 103 2.86 12.19 5.66
N PRO A 104 2.87 12.16 4.32
CA PRO A 104 3.32 13.31 3.55
C PRO A 104 2.35 14.49 3.70
N ALA A 105 2.85 15.73 3.57
CA ALA A 105 2.08 16.96 3.75
C ALA A 105 0.81 16.97 2.87
N TYR A 106 0.93 16.58 1.61
CA TYR A 106 -0.18 16.57 0.67
C TYR A 106 -1.35 15.66 1.09
N LEU A 107 -1.06 14.57 1.82
CA LEU A 107 -2.11 13.71 2.37
C LEU A 107 -2.82 14.40 3.54
N THR A 108 -2.06 15.02 4.45
CA THR A 108 -2.63 15.80 5.55
C THR A 108 -3.47 16.99 5.03
N GLU A 109 -3.05 17.63 3.96
CA GLU A 109 -3.80 18.70 3.29
C GLU A 109 -5.10 18.20 2.66
N TYR A 110 -5.06 17.02 2.02
CA TYR A 110 -6.26 16.39 1.47
C TYR A 110 -7.27 16.01 2.56
N ILE A 111 -6.78 15.48 3.69
CA ILE A 111 -7.63 15.19 4.86
C ILE A 111 -8.21 16.49 5.43
N CYS A 112 -7.45 17.59 5.41
CA CYS A 112 -7.92 18.91 5.82
C CYS A 112 -9.13 19.36 4.99
N SER A 113 -9.06 19.22 3.66
CA SER A 113 -10.20 19.58 2.79
C SER A 113 -11.44 18.73 3.05
N MET A 114 -11.26 17.46 3.44
CA MET A 114 -12.40 16.59 3.80
C MET A 114 -13.07 17.03 5.12
N ALA A 115 -12.29 17.51 6.10
CA ALA A 115 -12.84 18.07 7.34
C ALA A 115 -13.58 19.40 7.10
N GLU A 116 -13.07 20.24 6.18
CA GLU A 116 -13.75 21.46 5.71
C GLU A 116 -15.08 21.13 5.02
N GLU A 117 -15.10 20.12 4.14
CA GLU A 117 -16.29 19.67 3.40
C GLU A 117 -17.46 19.31 4.34
N VAL A 118 -17.19 18.64 5.46
CA VAL A 118 -18.20 18.26 6.44
C VAL A 118 -18.49 19.35 7.48
N ASN A 119 -17.83 20.51 7.41
CA ASN A 119 -17.95 21.60 8.36
C ASN A 119 -17.76 21.15 9.82
N ALA A 120 -16.74 20.34 10.07
CA ALA A 120 -16.50 19.70 11.36
C ALA A 120 -16.24 20.72 12.46
N ARG A 121 -17.00 20.67 13.55
CA ARG A 121 -16.82 21.50 14.76
C ARG A 121 -15.99 20.81 15.82
N THR A 122 -16.06 19.47 15.88
CA THR A 122 -15.28 18.63 16.76
C THR A 122 -14.46 17.66 15.94
N ILE A 123 -13.15 17.73 16.08
CA ILE A 123 -12.18 16.98 15.24
C ILE A 123 -11.28 16.16 16.15
N LEU A 124 -11.13 14.88 15.84
CA LEU A 124 -10.16 13.99 16.47
C LEU A 124 -9.12 13.55 15.45
N ILE A 125 -7.85 13.82 15.74
CA ILE A 125 -6.72 13.26 14.98
C ILE A 125 -5.92 12.37 15.93
N THR A 126 -5.91 11.09 15.67
CA THR A 126 -5.22 10.13 16.52
C THR A 126 -3.84 9.79 15.97
N GLU A 127 -2.90 9.44 16.88
CA GLU A 127 -1.49 9.30 16.53
C GLU A 127 -1.01 10.50 15.69
N ALA A 128 -1.35 11.71 16.21
CA ALA A 128 -1.23 12.98 15.49
C ALA A 128 0.22 13.27 15.03
N GLU A 129 1.20 12.70 15.72
CA GLU A 129 2.61 12.76 15.33
C GLU A 129 2.87 12.21 13.93
N LYS A 130 2.07 11.25 13.46
CA LYS A 130 2.19 10.70 12.10
C LYS A 130 1.83 11.73 11.03
N SER A 131 1.07 12.76 11.38
CA SER A 131 0.62 13.83 10.49
C SER A 131 1.34 15.15 10.69
N LEU A 132 2.46 15.21 11.43
CA LEU A 132 3.21 16.43 11.73
C LEU A 132 3.47 17.29 10.49
N SER A 133 3.74 16.65 9.34
CA SER A 133 3.85 17.35 8.06
C SER A 133 2.45 17.85 7.64
N GLY A 134 2.24 19.16 7.71
CA GLY A 134 0.96 19.81 7.39
C GLY A 134 0.01 20.00 8.58
N LEU A 135 0.30 19.45 9.77
CA LEU A 135 -0.61 19.53 10.91
C LEU A 135 -0.83 20.96 11.44
N LYS A 136 0.19 21.82 11.42
CA LYS A 136 0.03 23.25 11.76
C LYS A 136 -0.94 23.94 10.80
N ASN A 137 -0.77 23.72 9.50
CA ASN A 137 -1.68 24.25 8.47
C ASN A 137 -3.12 23.73 8.65
N PHE A 138 -3.27 22.48 9.02
CA PHE A 138 -4.57 21.90 9.37
C PHE A 138 -5.24 22.68 10.51
N VAL A 139 -4.53 22.92 11.62
CA VAL A 139 -5.06 23.65 12.78
C VAL A 139 -5.38 25.11 12.41
N ASP A 140 -4.52 25.76 11.62
CA ASP A 140 -4.73 27.12 11.16
C ASP A 140 -6.00 27.32 10.33
N LYS A 141 -6.38 26.32 9.55
CA LYS A 141 -7.62 26.31 8.76
C LYS A 141 -8.85 26.01 9.61
N HIS A 142 -8.71 25.30 10.74
CA HIS A 142 -9.81 24.89 11.61
C HIS A 142 -9.83 25.64 12.96
N LYS A 143 -9.50 26.92 12.99
CA LYS A 143 -9.44 27.75 14.22
C LYS A 143 -10.76 27.83 15.00
N SER A 144 -11.89 27.66 14.32
CA SER A 144 -13.22 27.65 14.92
C SER A 144 -13.67 26.27 15.43
N SER A 145 -12.91 25.22 15.17
CA SER A 145 -13.21 23.85 15.57
C SER A 145 -12.45 23.48 16.83
N ASN A 146 -13.05 22.65 17.69
CA ASN A 146 -12.36 22.02 18.80
C ASN A 146 -11.60 20.79 18.29
N ILE A 147 -10.28 20.79 18.42
CA ILE A 147 -9.41 19.75 17.90
C ILE A 147 -8.81 18.96 19.07
N VAL A 148 -8.92 17.65 19.02
CA VAL A 148 -8.27 16.74 19.96
C VAL A 148 -7.21 15.94 19.21
N PHE A 149 -5.97 15.98 19.70
CA PHE A 149 -4.91 15.09 19.26
C PHE A 149 -4.70 14.00 20.28
N THR A 150 -4.49 12.76 19.82
CA THR A 150 -4.06 11.68 20.70
C THR A 150 -2.74 11.08 20.22
N THR A 151 -1.96 10.59 21.14
CA THR A 151 -0.77 9.77 20.91
C THR A 151 -0.56 8.84 22.11
N SER A 152 -0.05 7.64 21.88
CA SER A 152 0.34 6.70 22.96
C SER A 152 1.82 6.85 23.35
N ASN A 153 2.60 7.60 22.57
CA ASN A 153 4.02 7.80 22.80
C ASN A 153 4.25 9.04 23.70
N ALA A 154 4.87 8.83 24.85
CA ALA A 154 5.08 9.90 25.82
C ALA A 154 5.97 11.06 25.31
N LEU A 155 6.99 10.77 24.46
CA LEU A 155 7.81 11.83 23.87
C LEU A 155 7.04 12.62 22.81
N MET A 156 6.25 11.93 21.97
CA MET A 156 5.39 12.58 20.98
C MET A 156 4.29 13.40 21.66
N PHE A 157 3.78 12.95 22.80
CA PHE A 157 2.86 13.73 23.63
C PHE A 157 3.49 15.05 24.11
N MET A 158 4.74 15.01 24.61
CA MET A 158 5.47 16.24 24.98
C MET A 158 5.71 17.14 23.77
N LEU A 159 6.12 16.56 22.65
CA LEU A 159 6.33 17.27 21.38
C LEU A 159 5.07 17.99 20.92
N LEU A 160 3.94 17.28 20.87
CA LEU A 160 2.67 17.86 20.44
C LEU A 160 2.22 18.97 21.41
N LYS A 161 2.32 18.75 22.73
CA LYS A 161 2.02 19.78 23.73
C LYS A 161 2.84 21.06 23.52
N MET A 162 4.12 20.94 23.22
CA MET A 162 4.99 22.07 23.02
C MET A 162 4.80 22.71 21.63
N GLY A 163 4.61 21.89 20.59
CA GLY A 163 4.44 22.36 19.22
C GLY A 163 3.13 23.08 18.94
N PHE A 164 2.09 22.78 19.75
CA PHE A 164 0.73 23.34 19.58
C PHE A 164 0.26 24.15 20.80
N GLU A 165 1.15 24.53 21.70
CA GLU A 165 0.82 25.28 22.93
C GLU A 165 0.08 26.61 22.67
N GLU A 166 0.36 27.28 21.57
CA GLU A 166 -0.24 28.56 21.21
C GLU A 166 -1.69 28.44 20.72
N TYR A 167 -2.14 27.23 20.37
CA TYR A 167 -3.47 26.97 19.81
C TYR A 167 -4.47 26.63 20.92
N LYS A 168 -5.31 27.59 21.28
CA LYS A 168 -6.30 27.43 22.38
C LYS A 168 -7.41 26.43 22.07
N ASN A 169 -7.65 26.15 20.80
CA ASN A 169 -8.66 25.19 20.33
C ASN A 169 -8.11 23.77 20.15
N VAL A 170 -6.85 23.53 20.52
CA VAL A 170 -6.21 22.20 20.44
C VAL A 170 -6.00 21.67 21.86
N SER A 171 -6.47 20.45 22.09
CA SER A 171 -6.18 19.66 23.29
C SER A 171 -5.44 18.39 22.92
N ILE A 172 -4.55 17.92 23.79
CA ILE A 172 -3.71 16.76 23.52
C ILE A 172 -3.86 15.75 24.64
N LEU A 173 -4.15 14.50 24.28
CA LEU A 173 -4.36 13.39 25.20
C LEU A 173 -3.32 12.30 24.98
N ASN A 174 -2.79 11.76 26.08
CA ASN A 174 -1.93 10.58 26.00
C ASN A 174 -2.77 9.31 26.12
N GLN A 175 -3.27 8.83 25.00
CA GLN A 175 -4.13 7.64 24.91
C GLN A 175 -3.81 6.82 23.67
N SER A 176 -3.89 5.50 23.82
CA SER A 176 -3.69 4.54 22.73
C SER A 176 -5.03 4.23 22.05
N ILE A 177 -5.04 4.32 20.71
CA ILE A 177 -6.19 3.88 19.89
C ILE A 177 -6.35 2.35 19.84
N TYR A 178 -5.37 1.63 20.34
CA TYR A 178 -5.36 0.16 20.38
C TYR A 178 -5.89 -0.40 21.71
N GLN A 179 -6.39 0.48 22.56
CA GLN A 179 -7.08 0.16 23.81
C GLN A 179 -8.42 0.89 23.83
N GLU A 180 -9.28 0.56 24.78
CA GLU A 180 -10.55 1.27 24.94
C GLU A 180 -10.29 2.77 25.21
N LEU A 181 -10.87 3.63 24.37
CA LEU A 181 -10.69 5.07 24.49
C LEU A 181 -11.58 5.63 25.60
N LEU A 182 -10.96 6.38 26.50
CA LEU A 182 -11.62 7.07 27.60
C LEU A 182 -11.89 8.53 27.21
N ILE A 183 -12.67 8.72 26.14
CA ILE A 183 -13.07 10.05 25.63
C ILE A 183 -14.59 10.10 25.60
N ASP A 184 -15.18 10.95 26.42
CA ASP A 184 -16.65 11.08 26.53
C ASP A 184 -17.27 11.92 25.39
N THR A 185 -16.46 12.46 24.49
CA THR A 185 -16.92 13.34 23.40
C THR A 185 -17.02 12.54 22.09
N CYS A 186 -18.13 12.72 21.37
CA CYS A 186 -18.26 12.28 19.98
C CYS A 186 -17.78 13.36 19.02
N PHE A 187 -17.25 12.93 17.87
CA PHE A 187 -16.56 13.80 16.90
C PHE A 187 -17.31 13.85 15.57
N ASP A 188 -17.34 15.05 14.97
CA ASP A 188 -17.87 15.25 13.61
C ASP A 188 -16.90 14.77 12.54
N PHE A 189 -15.59 14.80 12.85
CA PHE A 189 -14.56 14.30 11.97
C PHE A 189 -13.48 13.59 12.76
N ILE A 190 -13.14 12.37 12.33
CA ILE A 190 -12.04 11.58 12.89
C ILE A 190 -11.08 11.22 11.77
N TYR A 191 -9.79 11.48 11.98
CA TYR A 191 -8.73 10.97 11.12
C TYR A 191 -7.72 10.14 11.90
N PHE A 192 -7.32 9.02 11.32
CA PHE A 192 -6.24 8.21 11.86
C PHE A 192 -5.45 7.44 10.80
N LEU A 193 -4.17 7.26 11.10
CA LEU A 193 -3.24 6.42 10.35
C LEU A 193 -2.69 5.35 11.32
N PRO A 194 -3.25 4.12 11.32
CA PRO A 194 -2.80 3.07 12.23
C PRO A 194 -1.44 2.51 11.85
N ASP A 195 -0.85 1.71 12.72
CA ASP A 195 0.30 0.91 12.37
C ASP A 195 -0.07 -0.17 11.36
N PHE A 196 0.80 -0.38 10.36
CA PHE A 196 0.60 -1.38 9.32
C PHE A 196 1.25 -2.71 9.69
N GLY A 197 0.44 -3.66 10.12
CA GLY A 197 0.90 -4.99 10.50
C GLY A 197 1.14 -5.13 12.01
N GLY A 198 1.78 -6.23 12.41
CA GLY A 198 1.94 -6.56 13.82
C GLY A 198 0.68 -7.14 14.47
N LYS A 199 0.78 -7.40 15.77
CA LYS A 199 -0.32 -7.85 16.64
C LYS A 199 -0.20 -7.17 17.99
N ILE A 200 -1.32 -6.83 18.60
CA ILE A 200 -1.41 -6.35 19.96
C ILE A 200 -1.62 -7.56 20.88
N GLU A 201 -0.72 -7.78 21.83
CA GLU A 201 -0.70 -9.00 22.65
C GLU A 201 -1.68 -8.98 23.84
N SER A 202 -2.00 -7.82 24.38
CA SER A 202 -2.90 -7.69 25.54
C SER A 202 -4.22 -7.05 25.16
N LEU A 203 -5.19 -7.86 24.71
CA LEU A 203 -6.50 -7.36 24.34
C LEU A 203 -7.57 -7.82 25.34
N ASN A 204 -8.47 -6.90 25.71
CA ASN A 204 -9.78 -7.26 26.19
C ASN A 204 -10.54 -8.01 25.08
N ASN A 205 -11.36 -9.00 25.44
CA ASN A 205 -12.12 -9.84 24.51
C ASN A 205 -13.17 -9.08 23.63
N ASN A 206 -13.16 -7.75 23.67
CA ASN A 206 -14.13 -6.89 22.99
C ASN A 206 -13.75 -6.50 21.56
N PHE A 207 -12.56 -6.88 21.09
CA PHE A 207 -12.08 -6.55 19.74
C PHE A 207 -12.18 -7.74 18.78
N MET A 208 -12.52 -7.45 17.53
CA MET A 208 -12.68 -8.47 16.45
C MET A 208 -11.36 -9.15 16.08
N SER A 209 -10.22 -8.54 16.40
CA SER A 209 -8.90 -8.97 15.93
C SER A 209 -7.82 -8.49 16.90
N SER A 210 -6.63 -9.09 16.82
CA SER A 210 -5.40 -8.59 17.47
C SER A 210 -4.60 -7.64 16.58
N ARG A 211 -5.09 -7.27 15.41
CA ARG A 211 -4.40 -6.40 14.47
C ARG A 211 -4.67 -4.93 14.74
N PRO A 212 -3.61 -4.07 14.78
CA PRO A 212 -3.73 -2.65 15.09
C PRO A 212 -4.75 -1.91 14.20
N ASP A 213 -4.67 -2.10 12.89
CA ASP A 213 -5.54 -1.44 11.91
C ASP A 213 -7.04 -1.76 12.13
N ILE A 214 -7.36 -3.00 12.48
CA ILE A 214 -8.73 -3.45 12.76
C ILE A 214 -9.24 -2.91 14.10
N ILE A 215 -8.39 -3.01 15.16
CA ILE A 215 -8.71 -2.53 16.50
C ILE A 215 -8.99 -1.02 16.47
N ALA A 216 -8.06 -0.25 15.89
CA ALA A 216 -8.19 1.20 15.81
C ALA A 216 -9.47 1.61 15.07
N THR A 217 -9.77 0.97 13.93
CA THR A 217 -11.00 1.27 13.18
C THR A 217 -12.23 0.98 14.01
N GLN A 218 -12.32 -0.21 14.63
CA GLN A 218 -13.47 -0.59 15.48
C GLN A 218 -13.66 0.37 16.65
N ASN A 219 -12.56 0.79 17.27
CA ASN A 219 -12.58 1.65 18.45
C ASN A 219 -13.03 3.07 18.11
N LEU A 220 -12.47 3.64 17.04
CA LEU A 220 -12.75 5.02 16.63
C LEU A 220 -14.13 5.21 16.00
N LEU A 221 -14.69 4.18 15.36
CA LEU A 221 -16.06 4.23 14.85
C LEU A 221 -17.09 4.52 15.95
N ARG A 222 -16.83 4.08 17.18
CA ARG A 222 -17.70 4.33 18.35
C ARG A 222 -17.66 5.78 18.82
N GLN A 223 -16.66 6.56 18.41
CA GLN A 223 -16.47 7.96 18.79
C GLN A 223 -17.09 8.94 17.79
N LEU A 224 -17.77 8.44 16.74
CA LEU A 224 -18.44 9.31 15.76
C LEU A 224 -19.72 9.92 16.34
N SER A 225 -19.96 11.20 16.06
CA SER A 225 -21.26 11.84 16.25
C SER A 225 -22.29 11.29 15.25
N GLU A 226 -23.57 11.58 15.44
CA GLU A 226 -24.65 11.09 14.56
C GLU A 226 -24.47 11.45 13.07
N LYS A 227 -23.73 12.52 12.78
CA LYS A 227 -23.38 12.95 11.41
C LYS A 227 -21.88 12.89 11.16
N GLY A 228 -21.14 12.22 12.05
CA GLY A 228 -19.69 12.17 12.00
C GLY A 228 -19.17 11.36 10.83
N THR A 229 -18.01 11.75 10.34
CA THR A 229 -17.26 11.07 9.30
C THR A 229 -15.89 10.66 9.82
N LEU A 230 -15.54 9.39 9.65
CA LEU A 230 -14.21 8.85 9.92
C LEU A 230 -13.48 8.66 8.62
N VAL A 231 -12.26 9.17 8.55
CA VAL A 231 -11.34 8.95 7.45
C VAL A 231 -10.12 8.20 7.96
N THR A 232 -9.74 7.15 7.29
CA THR A 232 -8.57 6.36 7.63
C THR A 232 -7.83 5.89 6.40
N VAL A 233 -6.52 5.67 6.55
CA VAL A 233 -5.69 5.04 5.53
C VAL A 233 -5.26 3.67 6.03
N LEU A 234 -5.65 2.64 5.32
CA LEU A 234 -5.40 1.24 5.67
C LEU A 234 -4.60 0.53 4.56
N PRO A 235 -3.89 -0.56 4.88
CA PRO A 235 -3.34 -1.44 3.85
C PRO A 235 -4.43 -1.94 2.90
N ALA A 236 -4.16 -1.94 1.60
CA ALA A 236 -5.14 -2.31 0.56
C ALA A 236 -5.75 -3.72 0.74
N LYS A 237 -5.13 -4.60 1.53
CA LYS A 237 -5.71 -5.91 1.89
C LYS A 237 -7.08 -5.82 2.57
N ILE A 238 -7.44 -4.66 3.18
CA ILE A 238 -8.80 -4.45 3.73
C ILE A 238 -9.87 -4.63 2.66
N THR A 239 -9.57 -4.43 1.39
CA THR A 239 -10.55 -4.51 0.31
C THR A 239 -10.93 -5.95 -0.06
N PHE A 240 -10.02 -6.92 0.12
CA PHE A 240 -10.21 -8.29 -0.41
C PHE A 240 -9.90 -9.43 0.57
N SER A 241 -9.12 -9.21 1.63
CA SER A 241 -8.72 -10.32 2.49
C SER A 241 -9.90 -10.88 3.29
N SER A 242 -9.87 -12.19 3.51
CA SER A 242 -10.79 -12.91 4.40
C SER A 242 -10.40 -12.72 5.88
N GLY A 243 -11.13 -13.36 6.78
CA GLY A 243 -10.82 -13.33 8.21
C GLY A 243 -11.20 -12.01 8.88
N SER A 244 -10.28 -11.37 9.57
CA SER A 244 -10.55 -10.14 10.34
C SER A 244 -10.92 -8.95 9.46
N GLU A 245 -10.36 -8.85 8.26
CA GLU A 245 -10.70 -7.82 7.29
C GLU A 245 -12.15 -7.97 6.79
N ALA A 246 -12.57 -9.18 6.48
CA ALA A 246 -13.96 -9.46 6.08
C ALA A 246 -14.94 -9.11 7.21
N LYS A 247 -14.63 -9.48 8.46
CA LYS A 247 -15.43 -9.12 9.63
C LYS A 247 -15.55 -7.60 9.82
N LEU A 248 -14.46 -6.85 9.59
CA LEU A 248 -14.50 -5.39 9.68
C LEU A 248 -15.35 -4.79 8.55
N ARG A 249 -15.24 -5.29 7.31
CA ARG A 249 -16.10 -4.85 6.21
C ARG A 249 -17.57 -5.10 6.51
N GLU A 250 -17.91 -6.28 6.99
CA GLU A 250 -19.27 -6.64 7.42
C GLU A 250 -19.77 -5.71 8.55
N HIS A 251 -18.95 -5.44 9.55
CA HIS A 251 -19.27 -4.53 10.64
C HIS A 251 -19.56 -3.11 10.15
N ILE A 252 -18.73 -2.59 9.23
CA ILE A 252 -18.93 -1.27 8.63
C ILE A 252 -20.23 -1.24 7.83
N MET A 253 -20.50 -2.23 6.99
CA MET A 253 -21.70 -2.26 6.15
C MET A 253 -22.99 -2.45 6.96
N THR A 254 -22.91 -3.13 8.11
CA THR A 254 -24.09 -3.40 8.97
C THR A 254 -24.42 -2.22 9.87
N ASN A 255 -23.42 -1.60 10.51
CA ASN A 255 -23.63 -0.64 11.58
C ASN A 255 -23.33 0.80 11.17
N TYR A 256 -22.60 1.01 10.10
CA TYR A 256 -22.17 2.30 9.58
C TYR A 256 -22.43 2.38 8.07
N GLN A 257 -21.93 3.44 7.45
CA GLN A 257 -22.01 3.65 6.01
C GLN A 257 -20.61 3.83 5.44
N LEU A 258 -20.16 2.94 4.56
CA LEU A 258 -19.02 3.22 3.71
C LEU A 258 -19.44 4.32 2.71
N GLU A 259 -18.91 5.54 2.84
CA GLU A 259 -19.20 6.66 1.95
C GLU A 259 -18.26 6.66 0.75
N GLY A 260 -17.01 6.22 0.96
CA GLY A 260 -16.02 6.17 -0.10
C GLY A 260 -14.83 5.26 0.21
N ILE A 261 -14.25 4.73 -0.87
CA ILE A 261 -13.02 3.95 -0.84
C ILE A 261 -12.14 4.35 -2.02
N TYR A 262 -10.90 4.74 -1.72
CA TYR A 262 -9.98 5.26 -2.72
C TYR A 262 -8.62 4.60 -2.60
N SER A 263 -8.07 4.11 -3.71
CA SER A 263 -6.67 3.68 -3.75
C SER A 263 -5.75 4.91 -3.75
N LEU A 264 -4.77 4.92 -2.86
CA LEU A 264 -3.75 5.97 -2.84
C LEU A 264 -2.65 5.72 -3.89
N PRO A 265 -1.95 6.76 -4.35
CA PRO A 265 -0.82 6.63 -5.26
C PRO A 265 0.25 5.68 -4.72
N GLU A 266 0.86 4.90 -5.62
CA GLU A 266 1.95 4.00 -5.22
C GLU A 266 3.12 4.77 -4.63
N GLY A 267 3.61 4.28 -3.50
CA GLY A 267 4.75 4.91 -2.82
C GLY A 267 4.40 6.12 -1.94
N THR A 268 3.12 6.40 -1.66
CA THR A 268 2.67 7.48 -0.75
C THR A 268 3.46 7.50 0.56
N PHE A 269 3.81 6.34 1.11
CA PHE A 269 4.54 6.22 2.37
C PHE A 269 6.02 5.83 2.21
N ARG A 270 6.62 6.01 1.03
CA ARG A 270 8.07 5.85 0.89
C ARG A 270 8.80 6.99 1.59
N PRO A 271 9.97 6.74 2.22
CA PRO A 271 10.73 5.48 2.25
C PRO A 271 10.32 4.49 3.35
N TYR A 272 9.31 4.80 4.18
CA TYR A 272 8.94 3.99 5.35
C TYR A 272 8.41 2.61 4.95
N THR A 273 7.51 2.57 3.96
CA THR A 273 6.93 1.33 3.45
C THR A 273 6.55 1.45 1.98
N SER A 274 6.52 0.31 1.28
CA SER A 274 6.00 0.18 -0.09
C SER A 274 4.62 -0.50 -0.13
N ILE A 275 3.97 -0.69 1.00
CA ILE A 275 2.64 -1.31 1.07
C ILE A 275 1.64 -0.42 0.33
N LYS A 276 0.87 -1.01 -0.58
CA LYS A 276 -0.28 -0.33 -1.19
C LYS A 276 -1.34 -0.05 -0.13
N THR A 277 -1.87 1.15 -0.16
CA THR A 277 -2.86 1.63 0.81
C THR A 277 -4.10 2.16 0.12
N CYS A 278 -5.22 2.09 0.83
CA CYS A 278 -6.46 2.74 0.44
C CYS A 278 -6.95 3.65 1.57
N MET A 279 -7.64 4.70 1.19
CA MET A 279 -8.33 5.60 2.10
C MET A 279 -9.81 5.19 2.15
N LEU A 280 -10.32 5.03 3.35
CA LEU A 280 -11.74 4.79 3.61
C LEU A 280 -12.37 6.05 4.20
N ARG A 281 -13.56 6.40 3.72
CA ARG A 281 -14.45 7.39 4.31
C ARG A 281 -15.70 6.68 4.82
N ILE A 282 -15.95 6.76 6.12
CA ILE A 282 -17.03 6.01 6.79
C ILE A 282 -17.86 7.00 7.60
N GLY A 283 -19.18 7.01 7.40
CA GLY A 283 -20.12 7.85 8.12
C GLY A 283 -21.10 7.05 8.96
N VAL A 284 -21.87 7.74 9.79
CA VAL A 284 -22.98 7.16 10.57
C VAL A 284 -24.30 7.27 9.78
N ALA A 285 -24.52 8.40 9.11
CA ALA A 285 -25.73 8.62 8.33
C ALA A 285 -25.78 7.70 7.11
N LYS A 286 -26.84 6.90 7.00
CA LYS A 286 -27.00 6.00 5.85
C LYS A 286 -27.16 6.79 4.55
N LYS A 287 -26.26 6.55 3.61
CA LYS A 287 -26.31 7.03 2.23
C LYS A 287 -26.52 5.83 1.31
N GLU A 288 -27.32 6.02 0.26
CA GLU A 288 -27.62 4.92 -0.69
C GLU A 288 -26.50 4.69 -1.73
N ILE A 289 -25.37 5.39 -1.59
CA ILE A 289 -24.27 5.39 -2.56
C ILE A 289 -22.92 5.22 -1.88
N VAL A 290 -21.99 4.60 -2.60
CA VAL A 290 -20.57 4.47 -2.23
C VAL A 290 -19.73 5.03 -3.37
N THR A 291 -18.77 5.88 -3.07
CA THR A 291 -17.83 6.40 -4.05
C THR A 291 -16.56 5.54 -4.07
N VAL A 292 -16.23 4.99 -5.23
CA VAL A 292 -15.05 4.12 -5.41
C VAL A 292 -14.10 4.75 -6.41
N GLY A 293 -12.79 4.84 -6.11
CA GLY A 293 -11.90 5.51 -7.04
C GLY A 293 -10.41 5.32 -6.80
N TYR A 294 -9.65 5.99 -7.66
CA TYR A 294 -8.21 6.18 -7.53
C TYR A 294 -7.91 7.65 -7.22
N LEU A 295 -6.98 7.87 -6.32
CA LEU A 295 -6.36 9.18 -6.12
C LEU A 295 -5.03 9.22 -6.88
N GLY A 296 -4.83 10.27 -7.66
CA GLY A 296 -3.58 10.64 -8.30
C GLY A 296 -2.82 11.67 -7.48
N TYR A 297 -1.55 11.89 -7.83
CA TYR A 297 -0.71 12.94 -7.23
C TYR A 297 -0.05 13.78 -8.32
N ASP A 298 -0.35 15.08 -8.29
CA ASP A 298 0.33 16.12 -9.06
C ASP A 298 0.29 17.42 -8.24
N ASN A 299 1.38 17.75 -7.54
CA ASN A 299 1.47 18.85 -6.57
C ASN A 299 0.40 18.81 -5.45
N GLY A 300 -0.38 17.76 -5.33
CA GLY A 300 -1.46 17.50 -4.38
C GLY A 300 -2.23 16.25 -4.77
N LEU A 301 -3.02 15.69 -3.85
CA LEU A 301 -3.93 14.60 -4.20
C LEU A 301 -5.13 15.12 -4.98
N TYR A 302 -5.50 14.41 -6.02
CA TYR A 302 -6.71 14.64 -6.80
C TYR A 302 -7.42 13.33 -7.12
N ILE A 303 -8.69 13.40 -7.46
CA ILE A 303 -9.46 12.24 -7.91
C ILE A 303 -9.10 11.97 -9.38
N ASP A 304 -8.40 10.87 -9.63
CA ASP A 304 -7.98 10.45 -10.98
C ASP A 304 -9.11 9.73 -11.72
N LYS A 305 -9.69 8.71 -11.10
CA LYS A 305 -10.83 7.97 -11.63
C LYS A 305 -11.81 7.69 -10.49
N VAL A 306 -13.11 7.87 -10.76
CA VAL A 306 -14.14 7.65 -9.75
C VAL A 306 -15.39 7.07 -10.37
N LYS A 307 -16.06 6.19 -9.62
CA LYS A 307 -17.39 5.66 -9.89
C LYS A 307 -18.25 5.82 -8.64
N VAL A 308 -19.46 6.28 -8.82
CA VAL A 308 -20.49 6.29 -7.77
C VAL A 308 -21.36 5.06 -7.96
N VAL A 309 -21.43 4.21 -6.96
CA VAL A 309 -22.12 2.91 -7.02
C VAL A 309 -23.28 2.93 -6.05
N GLY A 310 -24.43 2.43 -6.47
CA GLY A 310 -25.58 2.26 -5.58
C GLY A 310 -25.26 1.26 -4.44
N GLY A 311 -25.74 1.51 -3.24
CA GLY A 311 -25.43 0.66 -2.07
C GLY A 311 -25.81 -0.81 -2.27
N LYS A 312 -26.89 -1.11 -2.99
CA LYS A 312 -27.28 -2.49 -3.32
C LYS A 312 -26.32 -3.13 -4.33
N GLU A 313 -25.88 -2.39 -5.35
CA GLU A 313 -24.88 -2.84 -6.33
C GLU A 313 -23.54 -3.09 -5.62
N PHE A 314 -23.10 -2.14 -4.79
CA PHE A 314 -21.85 -2.29 -4.04
C PHE A 314 -21.88 -3.53 -3.11
N SER A 315 -23.01 -3.79 -2.43
CA SER A 315 -23.18 -4.96 -1.57
C SER A 315 -23.30 -6.28 -2.32
N SER A 316 -23.53 -6.27 -3.64
CA SER A 316 -23.53 -7.49 -4.45
C SER A 316 -22.12 -7.96 -4.82
N HIS A 317 -21.11 -7.12 -4.66
CA HIS A 317 -19.71 -7.53 -4.81
C HIS A 317 -19.27 -8.36 -3.60
N GLU A 318 -18.54 -9.45 -3.83
CA GLU A 318 -18.01 -10.34 -2.78
C GLU A 318 -17.05 -9.61 -1.82
N ASP A 319 -16.34 -8.63 -2.35
CA ASP A 319 -15.38 -7.79 -1.60
C ASP A 319 -15.35 -6.34 -2.14
N TRP A 320 -14.44 -5.52 -1.61
CA TRP A 320 -14.33 -4.09 -1.92
C TRP A 320 -13.21 -3.76 -2.91
N ARG A 321 -12.80 -4.68 -3.75
CA ARG A 321 -11.72 -4.44 -4.73
C ARG A 321 -12.10 -3.30 -5.68
N ILE A 322 -11.37 -2.20 -5.54
CA ILE A 322 -11.58 -0.98 -6.33
C ILE A 322 -11.45 -1.27 -7.82
N GLU A 323 -10.46 -2.07 -8.17
CA GLU A 323 -10.18 -2.49 -9.54
C GLU A 323 -11.41 -3.14 -10.18
N LEU A 324 -12.03 -4.11 -9.50
CA LEU A 324 -13.21 -4.82 -10.02
C LEU A 324 -14.40 -3.89 -10.21
N ILE A 325 -14.63 -3.02 -9.22
CA ILE A 325 -15.78 -2.11 -9.23
C ILE A 325 -15.63 -1.04 -10.33
N LEU A 326 -14.41 -0.57 -10.60
CA LEU A 326 -14.11 0.41 -11.64
C LEU A 326 -14.01 -0.21 -13.03
N GLU A 327 -13.62 -1.48 -13.14
CA GLU A 327 -13.50 -2.20 -14.42
C GLU A 327 -14.84 -2.55 -15.04
N ASP A 328 -15.91 -2.61 -14.26
CA ASP A 328 -17.28 -2.67 -14.82
C ASP A 328 -17.57 -1.49 -15.77
N ASP A 329 -16.72 -0.45 -15.77
CA ASP A 329 -16.79 0.68 -16.70
C ASP A 329 -15.84 0.56 -17.92
N ASP A 330 -14.95 -0.46 -17.96
CA ASP A 330 -14.16 -0.72 -19.16
C ASP A 330 -15.08 -1.05 -20.33
N GLU A 331 -14.98 -0.26 -21.43
CA GLU A 331 -15.83 -0.44 -22.60
C GLU A 331 -15.72 -1.84 -23.20
N ASN A 332 -14.56 -2.48 -23.12
CA ASN A 332 -14.35 -3.83 -23.62
C ASN A 332 -15.08 -4.85 -22.75
N ILE A 333 -15.03 -4.69 -21.42
CA ILE A 333 -15.76 -5.55 -20.47
C ILE A 333 -17.27 -5.33 -20.64
N LYS A 334 -17.74 -4.07 -20.78
CA LYS A 334 -19.16 -3.77 -21.05
C LYS A 334 -19.63 -4.40 -22.35
N LYS A 335 -18.88 -4.26 -23.43
CA LYS A 335 -19.18 -4.91 -24.72
C LYS A 335 -19.19 -6.43 -24.58
N TYR A 336 -18.23 -6.99 -23.85
CA TYR A 336 -18.17 -8.43 -23.61
C TYR A 336 -19.38 -8.91 -22.81
N LYS A 337 -19.69 -8.27 -21.67
CA LYS A 337 -20.84 -8.63 -20.82
C LYS A 337 -22.19 -8.45 -21.54
N SER A 338 -22.30 -7.49 -22.43
CA SER A 338 -23.52 -7.26 -23.24
C SER A 338 -23.59 -8.09 -24.52
N SER A 339 -22.52 -8.81 -24.88
CA SER A 339 -22.49 -9.67 -26.06
C SER A 339 -23.45 -10.85 -25.90
N LYS A 340 -23.95 -11.35 -27.02
CA LYS A 340 -24.81 -12.57 -27.08
C LYS A 340 -23.98 -13.87 -27.06
N LEU A 341 -22.66 -13.80 -26.88
CA LEU A 341 -21.81 -14.97 -26.84
C LEU A 341 -22.15 -15.84 -25.63
N GLU A 342 -22.21 -17.14 -25.82
CA GLU A 342 -22.27 -18.10 -24.73
C GLU A 342 -21.00 -17.97 -23.91
N ARG A 343 -21.14 -17.94 -22.58
CA ARG A 343 -20.03 -17.85 -21.63
C ARG A 343 -20.10 -18.99 -20.65
N VAL A 344 -18.95 -19.52 -20.33
CA VAL A 344 -18.78 -20.60 -19.35
C VAL A 344 -17.66 -20.24 -18.38
N LYS A 345 -17.71 -20.76 -17.18
CA LYS A 345 -16.59 -20.60 -16.25
C LYS A 345 -15.40 -21.44 -16.73
N LEU A 346 -14.20 -20.91 -16.57
CA LEU A 346 -12.98 -21.58 -17.05
C LEU A 346 -12.83 -23.01 -16.49
N HIS A 347 -13.20 -23.25 -15.23
CA HIS A 347 -13.13 -24.59 -14.63
C HIS A 347 -14.07 -25.62 -15.27
N GLU A 348 -15.09 -25.20 -16.03
CA GLU A 348 -15.99 -26.10 -16.74
C GLU A 348 -15.35 -26.67 -18.03
N VAL A 349 -14.35 -26.01 -18.55
CA VAL A 349 -13.67 -26.35 -19.82
C VAL A 349 -12.17 -26.56 -19.69
N ALA A 350 -11.59 -26.35 -18.50
CA ALA A 350 -10.17 -26.56 -18.25
C ALA A 350 -9.91 -26.93 -16.77
N GLU A 351 -8.88 -27.73 -16.53
CA GLU A 351 -8.30 -27.88 -15.19
C GLU A 351 -7.35 -26.71 -14.94
N VAL A 352 -7.44 -26.07 -13.77
CA VAL A 352 -6.62 -24.91 -13.41
C VAL A 352 -5.85 -25.21 -12.13
N PHE A 353 -4.53 -25.19 -12.19
CA PHE A 353 -3.69 -25.48 -11.05
C PHE A 353 -2.43 -24.62 -11.03
N ARG A 354 -1.79 -24.53 -9.86
CA ARG A 354 -0.54 -23.81 -9.67
C ARG A 354 0.65 -24.74 -9.73
N GLY A 355 1.75 -24.31 -10.33
CA GLY A 355 2.98 -25.07 -10.38
C GLY A 355 3.64 -25.30 -9.01
N LYS A 356 4.74 -26.07 -9.00
CA LYS A 356 5.47 -26.52 -7.81
C LYS A 356 6.32 -25.39 -7.22
N SER A 357 6.31 -25.24 -5.90
CA SER A 357 7.27 -24.37 -5.19
C SER A 357 8.67 -25.02 -5.23
N ILE A 358 9.63 -24.28 -5.78
CA ILE A 358 11.03 -24.71 -5.93
C ILE A 358 11.89 -23.65 -5.27
N LEU A 359 12.75 -24.06 -4.33
CA LEU A 359 13.68 -23.16 -3.67
C LEU A 359 14.95 -23.02 -4.53
N LYS A 360 15.60 -21.86 -4.50
CA LYS A 360 16.86 -21.62 -5.25
C LYS A 360 17.94 -22.68 -4.98
N LYS A 361 18.00 -23.21 -3.75
CA LYS A 361 18.93 -24.28 -3.35
C LYS A 361 18.63 -25.63 -4.02
N ASP A 362 17.43 -25.85 -4.51
CA ASP A 362 16.98 -27.10 -5.14
C ASP A 362 17.24 -27.07 -6.66
N VAL A 363 17.58 -25.89 -7.20
CA VAL A 363 17.96 -25.74 -8.62
C VAL A 363 19.38 -26.27 -8.79
N LYS A 364 19.51 -27.36 -9.54
CA LYS A 364 20.76 -28.04 -9.87
C LYS A 364 20.62 -28.80 -11.19
N PRO A 365 21.71 -29.14 -11.86
CA PRO A 365 21.64 -29.99 -13.04
C PRO A 365 20.84 -31.26 -12.77
N GLY A 366 19.78 -31.47 -13.55
CA GLY A 366 18.85 -32.58 -13.35
C GLY A 366 18.05 -32.86 -14.62
N TYR A 367 17.29 -33.97 -14.61
CA TYR A 367 16.51 -34.43 -15.77
C TYR A 367 15.12 -33.78 -15.87
N ILE A 368 14.66 -33.10 -14.81
CA ILE A 368 13.37 -32.42 -14.79
C ILE A 368 13.62 -30.95 -15.08
N LYS A 369 13.01 -30.42 -16.15
CA LYS A 369 13.07 -29.00 -16.49
C LYS A 369 11.96 -28.22 -15.79
N VAL A 370 12.23 -26.97 -15.45
CA VAL A 370 11.32 -26.08 -14.73
C VAL A 370 11.00 -24.87 -15.59
N LEU A 371 9.72 -24.71 -15.91
CA LEU A 371 9.23 -23.54 -16.62
C LEU A 371 8.91 -22.42 -15.62
N ASN A 372 9.64 -21.32 -15.74
CA ASN A 372 9.49 -20.09 -14.96
C ASN A 372 8.81 -18.99 -15.79
N ILE A 373 8.43 -17.88 -15.12
CA ILE A 373 7.89 -16.69 -15.83
C ILE A 373 8.88 -16.14 -16.85
N SER A 374 10.19 -16.21 -16.58
CA SER A 374 11.24 -15.78 -17.52
C SER A 374 11.21 -16.52 -18.84
N ASN A 375 10.75 -17.76 -18.85
CA ASN A 375 10.62 -18.57 -20.06
C ASN A 375 9.39 -18.20 -20.91
N ILE A 376 8.43 -17.41 -20.37
CA ILE A 376 7.26 -16.95 -21.11
C ILE A 376 7.61 -15.62 -21.76
N THR A 377 7.68 -15.59 -23.09
CA THR A 377 8.01 -14.44 -23.91
C THR A 377 6.81 -13.97 -24.72
N ASP A 378 6.91 -12.81 -25.34
CA ASP A 378 5.84 -12.27 -26.21
C ASP A 378 5.58 -13.14 -27.45
N THR A 379 6.56 -13.98 -27.82
CA THR A 379 6.46 -14.89 -28.98
C THR A 379 6.07 -16.31 -28.61
N GLY A 380 5.91 -16.62 -27.32
CA GLY A 380 5.60 -17.96 -26.80
C GLY A 380 6.52 -18.40 -25.67
N ILE A 381 6.84 -19.67 -25.59
CA ILE A 381 7.69 -20.22 -24.54
C ILE A 381 9.11 -20.45 -25.09
N ASP A 382 10.09 -19.89 -24.40
CA ASP A 382 11.52 -20.16 -24.64
C ASP A 382 11.94 -21.40 -23.82
N TYR A 383 12.31 -22.45 -24.52
CA TYR A 383 12.75 -23.71 -23.94
C TYR A 383 14.27 -23.83 -23.78
N SER A 384 15.04 -22.85 -24.26
CA SER A 384 16.51 -22.94 -24.33
C SER A 384 17.18 -22.78 -22.97
N ASP A 385 16.64 -21.94 -22.09
CA ASP A 385 17.22 -21.60 -20.79
C ASP A 385 16.25 -21.86 -19.64
N MET A 386 15.90 -23.14 -19.46
CA MET A 386 15.08 -23.57 -18.33
C MET A 386 15.94 -24.09 -17.19
N ASP A 387 15.63 -23.66 -15.97
CA ASP A 387 16.15 -24.28 -14.75
C ASP A 387 15.90 -25.79 -14.76
N SER A 388 16.68 -26.53 -14.00
CA SER A 388 16.48 -27.96 -13.83
C SER A 388 16.58 -28.36 -12.36
N ILE A 389 15.92 -29.48 -12.04
CA ILE A 389 15.93 -30.07 -10.70
C ILE A 389 16.05 -31.59 -10.79
N GLU A 390 16.39 -32.17 -9.68
CA GLU A 390 16.36 -33.60 -9.45
C GLU A 390 15.37 -33.91 -8.33
N GLU A 391 14.30 -34.62 -8.65
CA GLU A 391 13.22 -34.97 -7.72
C GLU A 391 12.58 -36.31 -8.13
N GLU A 392 11.91 -36.95 -7.20
CA GLU A 392 11.16 -38.17 -7.48
C GLU A 392 9.95 -37.88 -8.40
N GLU A 393 9.76 -38.66 -9.45
CA GLU A 393 8.66 -38.47 -10.40
C GLU A 393 7.28 -38.45 -9.73
N ARG A 394 7.07 -39.24 -8.69
CA ARG A 394 5.82 -39.29 -7.91
C ARG A 394 5.46 -37.93 -7.31
N LYS A 395 6.46 -37.13 -6.89
CA LYS A 395 6.26 -35.84 -6.25
C LYS A 395 5.99 -34.71 -7.25
N ILE A 396 6.33 -34.92 -8.52
CA ILE A 396 6.20 -33.91 -9.57
C ILE A 396 5.07 -34.19 -10.55
N LYS A 397 4.55 -35.41 -10.62
CA LYS A 397 3.58 -35.85 -11.62
C LYS A 397 2.37 -34.93 -11.79
N ARG A 398 1.85 -34.38 -10.69
CA ARG A 398 0.72 -33.42 -10.72
C ARG A 398 1.06 -32.06 -11.27
N TYR A 399 2.34 -31.72 -11.42
CA TYR A 399 2.83 -30.42 -11.93
C TYR A 399 3.42 -30.54 -13.32
N GLU A 400 3.44 -31.75 -13.89
CA GLU A 400 3.96 -32.01 -15.24
C GLU A 400 3.09 -31.33 -16.28
N LEU A 401 3.75 -30.62 -17.20
CA LEU A 401 3.11 -29.96 -18.32
C LEU A 401 2.85 -30.93 -19.45
N MET A 402 1.63 -30.88 -19.97
CA MET A 402 1.18 -31.66 -21.12
C MET A 402 1.09 -30.81 -22.37
N ASP A 403 1.17 -31.41 -23.54
CA ASP A 403 1.00 -30.70 -24.81
C ASP A 403 -0.35 -29.97 -24.83
N GLY A 404 -0.32 -28.69 -25.19
CA GLY A 404 -1.51 -27.84 -25.18
C GLY A 404 -1.84 -27.15 -23.84
N ASP A 405 -1.12 -27.43 -22.76
CA ASP A 405 -1.30 -26.66 -21.52
C ASP A 405 -1.01 -25.17 -21.77
N ILE A 406 -1.88 -24.30 -21.25
CA ILE A 406 -1.61 -22.86 -21.25
C ILE A 406 -0.92 -22.50 -19.93
N VAL A 407 0.16 -21.73 -20.03
CA VAL A 407 0.88 -21.21 -18.87
C VAL A 407 0.60 -19.71 -18.76
N LEU A 408 0.25 -19.28 -17.55
CA LEU A 408 -0.07 -17.89 -17.21
C LEU A 408 0.82 -17.42 -16.07
N SER A 409 1.49 -16.28 -16.22
CA SER A 409 2.24 -15.69 -15.11
C SER A 409 1.30 -15.31 -13.96
N CYS A 410 1.60 -15.76 -12.74
CA CYS A 410 0.79 -15.41 -11.57
C CYS A 410 1.47 -14.45 -10.61
N ARG A 411 2.63 -13.92 -10.96
CA ARG A 411 3.36 -12.90 -10.18
C ARG A 411 3.91 -11.80 -11.08
N GLY A 412 3.96 -10.58 -10.53
CA GLY A 412 4.41 -9.39 -11.24
C GLY A 412 3.26 -8.65 -11.94
N THR A 413 3.56 -7.48 -12.48
CA THR A 413 2.58 -6.60 -13.14
C THR A 413 2.26 -7.01 -14.57
N ALA A 414 3.22 -7.64 -15.25
CA ALA A 414 3.06 -8.10 -16.63
C ALA A 414 2.33 -9.45 -16.67
N ILE A 415 1.21 -9.49 -17.40
CA ILE A 415 0.50 -10.73 -17.72
C ILE A 415 1.18 -11.36 -18.93
N LYS A 416 1.75 -12.55 -18.73
CA LYS A 416 2.37 -13.34 -19.79
C LYS A 416 1.65 -14.66 -19.95
N THR A 417 1.37 -15.05 -21.18
CA THR A 417 0.71 -16.31 -21.52
C THR A 417 1.51 -17.07 -22.58
N GLY A 418 1.39 -18.37 -22.59
CA GLY A 418 2.00 -19.21 -23.62
C GLY A 418 1.36 -20.59 -23.67
N VAL A 419 1.34 -21.22 -24.84
CA VAL A 419 0.89 -22.60 -24.97
C VAL A 419 2.12 -23.51 -24.93
N PHE A 420 2.13 -24.42 -23.98
CA PHE A 420 3.20 -25.39 -23.85
C PHE A 420 3.13 -26.43 -24.99
N ARG A 421 4.25 -26.70 -25.62
CA ARG A 421 4.42 -27.76 -26.60
C ARG A 421 5.35 -28.83 -26.04
N LYS A 422 4.97 -30.10 -26.18
CA LYS A 422 5.68 -31.22 -25.57
C LYS A 422 7.14 -31.22 -25.94
N GLN A 423 7.99 -31.28 -24.93
CA GLN A 423 9.45 -31.36 -25.04
C GLN A 423 9.96 -32.79 -24.84
N LYS A 424 11.23 -33.01 -25.20
CA LYS A 424 11.93 -34.22 -24.80
C LYS A 424 12.23 -34.16 -23.29
N GLY A 425 11.64 -35.11 -22.54
CA GLY A 425 11.79 -35.14 -21.08
C GLY A 425 10.63 -34.49 -20.32
N ILE A 426 10.76 -34.50 -19.00
CA ILE A 426 9.76 -33.96 -18.07
C ILE A 426 9.95 -32.48 -17.89
N VAL A 427 8.87 -31.71 -18.06
CA VAL A 427 8.83 -30.28 -17.77
C VAL A 427 7.71 -30.03 -16.77
N ILE A 428 8.01 -29.28 -15.71
CA ILE A 428 7.02 -28.88 -14.70
C ILE A 428 6.91 -27.35 -14.65
N ALA A 429 5.77 -26.83 -14.22
CA ALA A 429 5.60 -25.41 -13.96
C ALA A 429 6.12 -25.04 -12.56
N SER A 430 6.78 -23.88 -12.42
CA SER A 430 7.12 -23.30 -11.11
C SER A 430 5.90 -22.66 -10.44
N ALA A 431 5.94 -22.46 -9.11
CA ALA A 431 4.85 -21.84 -8.34
C ALA A 431 4.51 -20.40 -8.75
N ASN A 432 5.29 -19.79 -9.63
CA ASN A 432 5.02 -18.46 -10.18
C ASN A 432 4.19 -18.49 -11.46
N VAL A 433 3.76 -19.71 -11.87
CA VAL A 433 3.00 -19.98 -13.08
C VAL A 433 1.72 -20.73 -12.70
N ILE A 434 0.59 -20.29 -13.25
CA ILE A 434 -0.68 -21.03 -13.27
C ILE A 434 -0.70 -21.83 -14.57
N VAL A 435 -1.11 -23.09 -14.46
CA VAL A 435 -1.33 -23.99 -15.59
C VAL A 435 -2.82 -24.12 -15.81
N ILE A 436 -3.24 -23.94 -17.04
CA ILE A 436 -4.62 -24.11 -17.50
C ILE A 436 -4.59 -25.20 -18.56
N ARG A 437 -5.20 -26.34 -18.24
CA ARG A 437 -5.25 -27.55 -19.09
C ARG A 437 -6.63 -27.68 -19.72
N PRO A 438 -6.78 -27.25 -20.98
CA PRO A 438 -8.06 -27.33 -21.68
C PRO A 438 -8.56 -28.76 -21.82
N ASN A 439 -9.88 -28.96 -21.75
CA ASN A 439 -10.51 -30.21 -22.11
C ASN A 439 -10.95 -30.20 -23.61
N HIS A 440 -11.69 -31.22 -24.04
CA HIS A 440 -12.13 -31.35 -25.43
C HIS A 440 -13.10 -30.27 -25.93
N ARG A 441 -13.64 -29.38 -25.06
CA ARG A 441 -14.60 -28.33 -25.42
C ARG A 441 -13.94 -27.04 -25.86
N ILE A 442 -12.64 -26.87 -25.60
CA ILE A 442 -11.95 -25.61 -25.90
C ILE A 442 -10.52 -25.86 -26.40
N LEU A 443 -10.14 -25.16 -27.48
CA LEU A 443 -8.78 -25.24 -28.03
C LEU A 443 -7.82 -24.32 -27.27
N SER A 444 -6.62 -24.81 -26.98
CA SER A 444 -5.56 -24.07 -26.30
C SER A 444 -5.21 -22.76 -26.99
N ASP A 445 -5.03 -22.79 -28.31
CA ASP A 445 -4.64 -21.62 -29.08
C ASP A 445 -5.78 -20.57 -29.12
N TYR A 446 -7.07 -20.99 -29.18
CA TYR A 446 -8.20 -20.10 -29.04
C TYR A 446 -8.27 -19.43 -27.66
N LEU A 447 -8.14 -20.21 -26.60
CA LEU A 447 -8.20 -19.70 -25.23
C LEU A 447 -7.02 -18.77 -24.95
N ARG A 448 -5.83 -19.03 -25.47
CA ARG A 448 -4.68 -18.11 -25.41
C ARG A 448 -5.01 -16.78 -26.09
N ILE A 449 -5.59 -16.79 -27.28
CA ILE A 449 -5.98 -15.55 -27.99
C ILE A 449 -6.95 -14.72 -27.15
N PHE A 450 -7.89 -15.38 -26.47
CA PHE A 450 -8.79 -14.67 -25.54
C PHE A 450 -8.02 -14.04 -24.38
N PHE A 451 -7.10 -14.73 -23.75
CA PHE A 451 -6.28 -14.19 -22.64
C PHE A 451 -5.38 -13.01 -23.08
N GLU A 452 -4.92 -13.01 -24.32
CA GLU A 452 -4.11 -11.92 -24.89
C GLU A 452 -4.97 -10.74 -25.41
N SER A 453 -6.28 -10.92 -25.52
CA SER A 453 -7.20 -9.86 -25.94
C SER A 453 -7.31 -8.75 -24.87
N PRO A 454 -7.68 -7.51 -25.26
CA PRO A 454 -7.93 -6.44 -24.30
C PRO A 454 -8.91 -6.85 -23.18
N VAL A 455 -9.96 -7.59 -23.52
CA VAL A 455 -10.94 -8.11 -22.55
C VAL A 455 -10.31 -9.14 -21.61
N GLY A 456 -9.61 -10.12 -22.16
CA GLY A 456 -8.95 -11.16 -21.35
C GLY A 456 -7.91 -10.60 -20.42
N ILE A 457 -7.09 -9.65 -20.90
CA ILE A 457 -6.10 -8.94 -20.07
C ILE A 457 -6.79 -8.17 -18.94
N ALA A 458 -7.87 -7.43 -19.24
CA ALA A 458 -8.62 -6.70 -18.23
C ALA A 458 -9.20 -7.64 -17.17
N LEU A 459 -9.84 -8.74 -17.58
CA LEU A 459 -10.37 -9.75 -16.67
C LEU A 459 -9.27 -10.41 -15.81
N ILE A 460 -8.13 -10.76 -16.38
CA ILE A 460 -7.00 -11.34 -15.61
C ILE A 460 -6.46 -10.31 -14.61
N LYS A 461 -6.33 -9.05 -15.00
CA LYS A 461 -5.89 -7.96 -14.10
C LYS A 461 -6.81 -7.81 -12.91
N SER A 462 -8.12 -7.98 -13.09
CA SER A 462 -9.10 -7.88 -12.01
C SER A 462 -8.87 -8.91 -10.88
N PHE A 463 -8.26 -10.04 -11.20
CA PHE A 463 -7.88 -11.06 -10.22
C PHE A 463 -6.52 -10.84 -9.56
N GLN A 464 -5.78 -9.79 -9.94
CA GLN A 464 -4.50 -9.46 -9.33
C GLN A 464 -4.67 -8.99 -7.89
N ARG A 465 -3.99 -9.63 -6.96
CA ARG A 465 -3.99 -9.32 -5.51
C ARG A 465 -2.59 -9.03 -5.02
N GLY A 466 -2.47 -8.19 -4.03
CA GLY A 466 -1.21 -7.92 -3.33
C GLY A 466 -0.80 -6.45 -3.35
N THR A 467 -0.09 -6.07 -2.29
CA THR A 467 0.30 -4.67 -2.03
C THR A 467 1.74 -4.36 -2.42
N THR A 468 2.61 -5.37 -2.43
CA THR A 468 4.05 -5.22 -2.74
C THR A 468 4.45 -6.06 -3.95
N VAL A 469 3.94 -7.29 -4.03
CA VAL A 469 4.11 -8.17 -5.18
C VAL A 469 2.72 -8.63 -5.61
N VAL A 470 2.32 -8.20 -6.80
CA VAL A 470 1.05 -8.60 -7.39
C VAL A 470 1.05 -10.11 -7.62
N ASN A 471 0.00 -10.78 -7.19
CA ASN A 471 -0.17 -12.22 -7.33
C ASN A 471 -1.60 -12.55 -7.76
N ILE A 472 -1.74 -13.55 -8.61
CA ILE A 472 -3.03 -14.09 -9.06
C ILE A 472 -3.22 -15.47 -8.42
N ASN A 473 -4.41 -15.72 -7.87
CA ASN A 473 -4.76 -17.03 -7.35
C ASN A 473 -5.38 -17.87 -8.47
N HIS A 474 -4.94 -19.11 -8.60
CA HIS A 474 -5.47 -20.04 -9.61
C HIS A 474 -6.96 -20.36 -9.41
N VAL A 475 -7.46 -20.34 -8.16
CA VAL A 475 -8.88 -20.54 -7.87
C VAL A 475 -9.73 -19.40 -8.44
N ASP A 476 -9.25 -18.14 -8.34
CA ASP A 476 -9.97 -16.99 -8.90
C ASP A 476 -10.00 -17.05 -10.43
N ILE A 477 -8.89 -17.42 -11.06
CA ILE A 477 -8.83 -17.59 -12.53
C ILE A 477 -9.78 -18.70 -12.98
N ALA A 478 -9.94 -19.77 -12.20
CA ALA A 478 -10.88 -20.84 -12.50
C ALA A 478 -12.35 -20.38 -12.59
N GLU A 479 -12.71 -19.32 -11.86
CA GLU A 479 -14.06 -18.71 -11.87
C GLU A 479 -14.27 -17.69 -13.00
N MET A 480 -13.23 -17.37 -13.79
CA MET A 480 -13.33 -16.40 -14.87
C MET A 480 -14.28 -16.88 -15.98
N GLU A 481 -15.21 -16.01 -16.38
CA GLU A 481 -16.08 -16.27 -17.53
C GLU A 481 -15.32 -16.08 -18.85
N ILE A 482 -15.38 -17.09 -19.71
CA ILE A 482 -14.75 -17.11 -21.03
C ILE A 482 -15.79 -17.36 -22.12
N PRO A 483 -15.61 -16.81 -23.34
CA PRO A 483 -16.53 -17.08 -24.44
C PRO A 483 -16.33 -18.51 -24.95
N LEU A 484 -17.43 -19.24 -25.14
CA LEU A 484 -17.41 -20.59 -25.70
C LEU A 484 -18.04 -20.56 -27.10
N LEU A 485 -17.20 -20.62 -28.11
CA LEU A 485 -17.63 -20.75 -29.51
C LEU A 485 -17.70 -22.23 -29.93
N SER A 486 -18.29 -22.50 -31.06
CA SER A 486 -18.21 -23.84 -31.66
C SER A 486 -16.77 -24.23 -31.99
N MET A 487 -16.46 -25.52 -32.02
CA MET A 487 -15.10 -26.00 -32.30
C MET A 487 -14.58 -25.55 -33.66
N GLU A 488 -15.46 -25.38 -34.64
CA GLU A 488 -15.14 -24.90 -35.97
C GLU A 488 -14.72 -23.43 -35.93
N GLU A 489 -15.48 -22.59 -35.24
CA GLU A 489 -15.16 -21.16 -35.08
C GLU A 489 -13.87 -20.96 -34.25
N GLN A 490 -13.69 -21.74 -33.18
CA GLN A 490 -12.45 -21.71 -32.40
C GLN A 490 -11.22 -22.02 -33.27
N LYS A 491 -11.33 -23.05 -34.13
CA LYS A 491 -10.26 -23.47 -35.06
C LYS A 491 -10.00 -22.40 -36.12
N GLU A 492 -11.06 -21.85 -36.73
CA GLU A 492 -10.93 -20.77 -37.73
C GLU A 492 -10.17 -19.56 -37.15
N LEU A 493 -10.55 -19.11 -35.94
CA LEU A 493 -9.89 -18.01 -35.26
C LEU A 493 -8.43 -18.33 -34.92
N ALA A 494 -8.16 -19.54 -34.42
CA ALA A 494 -6.80 -19.97 -34.10
C ALA A 494 -5.91 -20.04 -35.34
N ASP A 495 -6.38 -20.60 -36.44
CA ASP A 495 -5.66 -20.73 -37.70
C ASP A 495 -5.38 -19.33 -38.32
N LYS A 496 -6.39 -18.46 -38.30
CA LYS A 496 -6.25 -17.07 -38.80
C LYS A 496 -5.20 -16.30 -37.99
N TYR A 497 -5.29 -16.38 -36.65
CA TYR A 497 -4.33 -15.73 -35.76
C TYR A 497 -2.90 -16.27 -35.99
N ALA A 498 -2.74 -17.58 -36.07
CA ALA A 498 -1.44 -18.22 -36.32
C ALA A 498 -0.81 -17.76 -37.64
N LYS A 499 -1.61 -17.63 -38.71
CA LYS A 499 -1.16 -17.14 -40.02
C LYS A 499 -0.69 -15.68 -39.94
N GLU A 500 -1.47 -14.81 -39.33
CA GLU A 500 -1.11 -13.38 -39.18
C GLU A 500 0.11 -13.21 -38.27
N ALA A 501 0.20 -13.95 -37.16
CA ALA A 501 1.34 -13.94 -36.27
C ALA A 501 2.64 -14.47 -36.95
N ALA A 502 2.53 -15.44 -37.84
CA ALA A 502 3.66 -15.93 -38.63
C ALA A 502 4.14 -14.85 -39.63
N LEU A 503 3.23 -14.23 -40.35
CA LEU A 503 3.53 -13.14 -41.29
C LEU A 503 4.17 -11.94 -40.57
N PHE A 504 3.65 -11.55 -39.41
CA PHE A 504 4.20 -10.48 -38.59
C PHE A 504 5.65 -10.80 -38.19
N ARG A 505 5.92 -12.00 -37.65
CA ARG A 505 7.27 -12.45 -37.26
C ARG A 505 8.25 -12.43 -38.41
N GLU A 506 7.84 -12.92 -39.59
CA GLU A 506 8.66 -12.91 -40.78
C GLU A 506 9.00 -11.49 -41.22
N THR A 507 8.01 -10.57 -41.16
CA THR A 507 8.19 -9.17 -41.55
C THR A 507 9.17 -8.46 -40.59
N VAL A 508 9.01 -8.67 -39.28
CA VAL A 508 9.90 -8.11 -38.26
C VAL A 508 11.33 -8.62 -38.44
N ALA A 509 11.52 -9.94 -38.61
CA ALA A 509 12.83 -10.54 -38.81
C ALA A 509 13.53 -10.00 -40.10
N LYS A 510 12.78 -9.80 -41.19
CA LYS A 510 13.30 -9.17 -42.40
C LYS A 510 13.70 -7.70 -42.17
N ALA A 511 12.91 -6.95 -41.43
CA ALA A 511 13.18 -5.56 -41.10
C ALA A 511 14.42 -5.43 -40.19
N GLU A 512 14.54 -6.26 -39.19
CA GLU A 512 15.69 -6.31 -38.28
C GLU A 512 16.99 -6.69 -39.03
N LYS A 513 16.93 -7.72 -39.88
CA LYS A 513 18.08 -8.14 -40.69
C LYS A 513 18.54 -7.00 -41.57
N ARG A 514 17.61 -6.34 -42.30
CA ARG A 514 17.94 -5.19 -43.16
C ARG A 514 18.58 -4.05 -42.36
N PHE A 515 18.06 -3.75 -41.18
CA PHE A 515 18.59 -2.70 -40.31
C PHE A 515 20.03 -3.04 -39.85
N GLN A 516 20.30 -4.28 -39.49
CA GLN A 516 21.65 -4.70 -39.10
C GLN A 516 22.62 -4.62 -40.26
N GLU A 517 22.22 -5.07 -41.45
CA GLU A 517 23.04 -4.98 -42.66
C GLU A 517 23.41 -3.52 -43.00
N GLU A 518 22.46 -2.60 -42.90
CA GLU A 518 22.73 -1.18 -43.17
C GLU A 518 23.55 -0.53 -42.04
N LYS A 519 23.35 -0.95 -40.83
CA LYS A 519 24.11 -0.50 -39.66
C LYS A 519 25.58 -0.92 -39.76
N GLU A 520 25.86 -2.13 -40.19
CA GLU A 520 27.24 -2.61 -40.45
C GLU A 520 27.90 -1.76 -41.53
N LYS A 521 27.25 -1.52 -42.66
CA LYS A 521 27.76 -0.65 -43.75
C LYS A 521 28.06 0.78 -43.27
N ILE A 522 27.27 1.31 -42.34
CA ILE A 522 27.51 2.62 -41.74
C ILE A 522 28.73 2.57 -40.83
N TYR A 523 28.87 1.51 -40.03
CA TYR A 523 30.01 1.35 -39.12
C TYR A 523 31.34 1.14 -39.89
N ASP A 524 31.32 0.38 -40.98
CA ASP A 524 32.50 0.20 -41.85
C ASP A 524 33.02 1.51 -42.45
N ARG A 525 32.16 2.55 -42.54
CA ARG A 525 32.61 3.88 -43.00
C ARG A 525 33.16 4.75 -41.87
N LEU A 526 33.01 4.34 -40.61
CA LEU A 526 33.52 5.07 -39.46
C LEU A 526 34.89 4.52 -38.98
N VAL A 527 35.32 3.41 -39.52
CA VAL A 527 36.63 2.78 -39.29
C VAL A 527 37.48 2.91 -40.57
#